data_4c6a71c1dd6c4f0f280fe46b84cc8e96
#
_entry.id   4c6a71c1dd6c4f0f280fe46b84cc8e96
#
_cell.length_a   1.000
_cell.length_b   1.000
_cell.length_c   1.000
_cell.angle_alpha   90.00
_cell.angle_beta   90.00
_cell.angle_gamma   90.00
#
_symmetry.space_group_name_H-M   'P 1'
#
loop_
_entity.id
_entity.type
_entity.pdbx_description
1 polymer ?
#
loop_
_entity_poly.entity_id
_entity_poly.type
_entity_poly.pdbx_seq_one_letter_code
_entity_poly.pdbx_strand_id
1 'polypeptide(L)'
;MFALTQGSQNVNVLFRLTRVXQMKAAAFDYXRPDTLEAVLEALXRVGDEGRIIAGGQTLVPMMAMRLVKAELLIDINHIQTLAGIHSSNESLSIRACTRQAEAAASEKIIKKLPLLAXALXHVGHTQTRNRGTVGGSIANADPSAEIPIVARCLDAKIVALKKDGERQICAGNFFYSAMDTALEDTECLTEVXFPIWSEEVVGSGFHEVSIRNSDYALVAVAAQLATDFGGKCTRAAVAVGGCAPAAVKIDAVEKALVGKPLSDAAFNEACGLVVEALDPDTDVHATAEYRKRVAGRIVRRVLEEARAEVYEARNE
;
A
#
# COMPACT_ATOMS: atom_id res chain seq x y z
N MET A 1 -63.28 22.55 -20.14
CA MET A 1 -63.29 22.03 -18.78
C MET A 1 -62.37 20.81 -18.76
N PHE A 2 -61.08 21.01 -18.53
CA PHE A 2 -60.12 19.95 -18.29
C PHE A 2 -59.22 20.42 -17.15
N ALA A 3 -59.44 19.81 -16.00
CA ALA A 3 -58.64 20.08 -14.82
C ALA A 3 -57.36 19.27 -14.83
N LEU A 4 -56.27 19.95 -14.63
CA LEU A 4 -54.92 19.42 -14.49
C LEU A 4 -54.77 18.66 -13.15
N THR A 5 -54.44 17.39 -13.24
CA THR A 5 -53.91 16.65 -12.10
C THR A 5 -52.50 16.11 -12.53
N GLN A 6 -51.51 17.00 -12.59
CA GLN A 6 -50.11 16.63 -12.70
C GLN A 6 -49.30 17.49 -11.73
N GLY A 7 -49.41 17.20 -10.44
CA GLY A 7 -48.69 18.00 -9.45
C GLY A 7 -47.97 17.24 -8.33
N SER A 8 -48.23 15.97 -8.15
CA SER A 8 -47.70 15.29 -6.94
C SER A 8 -46.52 14.33 -7.15
N GLN A 9 -46.25 13.93 -8.39
CA GLN A 9 -45.16 12.96 -8.61
C GLN A 9 -43.76 13.61 -8.77
N ASN A 10 -43.72 14.84 -9.30
CA ASN A 10 -42.44 15.51 -9.55
C ASN A 10 -41.74 16.02 -8.28
N VAL A 11 -42.51 16.37 -7.24
CA VAL A 11 -41.94 16.87 -5.98
C VAL A 11 -41.22 15.76 -5.20
N ASN A 12 -41.75 14.54 -5.25
CA ASN A 12 -41.12 13.39 -4.58
C ASN A 12 -39.83 12.92 -5.25
N VAL A 13 -39.74 13.03 -6.59
CA VAL A 13 -38.54 12.70 -7.33
C VAL A 13 -37.43 13.71 -7.08
N LEU A 14 -37.79 14.99 -7.02
CA LEU A 14 -36.81 16.06 -6.73
C LEU A 14 -36.28 15.96 -5.29
N PHE A 15 -37.12 15.58 -4.34
CA PHE A 15 -36.74 15.41 -2.94
C PHE A 15 -35.84 14.17 -2.73
N ARG A 16 -36.03 13.11 -3.50
CA ARG A 16 -35.13 11.94 -3.50
C ARG A 16 -33.77 12.27 -4.11
N LEU A 17 -33.76 13.00 -5.22
CA LEU A 17 -32.51 13.40 -5.89
C LEU A 17 -31.66 14.35 -5.02
N THR A 18 -32.30 15.24 -4.26
CA THR A 18 -31.59 16.14 -3.34
C THR A 18 -31.03 15.40 -2.12
N ARG A 19 -31.62 14.29 -1.70
CA ARG A 19 -31.06 13.45 -0.60
C ARG A 19 -29.83 12.65 -1.06
N VAL A 20 -29.79 12.32 -2.30
CA VAL A 20 -28.66 11.57 -2.87
C VAL A 20 -27.39 12.41 -3.05
N UNK A 21 -27.49 13.49 -2.96
CA UNK A 21 -26.45 14.31 -3.14
C UNK A 21 -25.83 14.84 -1.93
N GLN A 22 -26.34 14.45 -1.04
CA GLN A 22 -25.66 14.90 0.18
C GLN A 22 -24.52 13.94 0.50
N MET A 23 -23.39 14.15 -0.12
CA MET A 23 -22.13 13.47 0.23
C MET A 23 -21.57 14.09 1.51
N LYS A 24 -22.20 13.78 2.62
CA LYS A 24 -21.77 14.21 3.97
C LYS A 24 -21.60 13.00 4.86
N ALA A 25 -20.52 12.99 5.63
CA ALA A 25 -20.28 11.99 6.66
C ALA A 25 -21.44 11.92 7.64
N ALA A 26 -21.66 10.79 8.25
CA ALA A 26 -22.51 10.67 9.44
C ALA A 26 -21.88 11.54 10.56
N ALA A 27 -22.64 11.93 11.54
CA ALA A 27 -22.11 12.69 12.69
C ALA A 27 -21.04 11.86 13.40
N PHE A 28 -19.99 12.50 13.87
CA PHE A 28 -18.90 11.89 14.62
C PHE A 28 -18.32 12.92 15.59
N ASP A 29 -17.73 12.44 16.69
CA ASP A 29 -16.90 13.24 17.57
C ASP A 29 -15.46 13.26 17.04
N TYR A 30 -14.75 14.32 17.43
CA TYR A 30 -13.39 14.52 16.94
C TYR A 30 -12.42 14.87 18.06
N UNK A 31 -11.19 14.07 18.23
CA UNK A 31 -10.19 14.20 19.10
C UNK A 31 -8.93 14.38 18.41
N ARG A 32 -8.25 15.39 18.81
CA ARG A 32 -6.88 15.56 18.30
C ARG A 32 -5.90 15.54 19.47
N PRO A 33 -5.47 14.35 19.88
CA PRO A 33 -4.50 14.18 20.97
C PRO A 33 -3.13 14.75 20.61
N ASP A 34 -2.43 15.28 21.61
CA ASP A 34 -1.07 15.79 21.45
C ASP A 34 -0.01 14.70 21.71
N THR A 35 -0.40 13.58 22.31
CA THR A 35 0.52 12.48 22.64
C THR A 35 -0.03 11.13 22.20
N LEU A 36 0.88 10.19 21.98
CA LEU A 36 0.52 8.82 21.60
C LEU A 36 -0.25 8.12 22.73
N GLU A 37 0.12 8.39 23.99
CA GLU A 37 -0.59 7.85 25.15
C GLU A 37 -2.10 8.24 25.11
N ALA A 38 -2.38 9.51 24.81
CA ALA A 38 -3.76 10.00 24.72
C ALA A 38 -4.52 9.35 23.53
N VAL A 39 -3.83 9.01 22.42
CA VAL A 39 -4.42 8.23 21.33
C VAL A 39 -4.84 6.84 21.84
N LEU A 40 -3.91 6.14 22.53
CA LEU A 40 -4.17 4.80 23.05
C LEU A 40 -5.28 4.80 24.08
N GLU A 41 -5.37 5.83 24.93
CA GLU A 41 -6.48 5.99 25.88
C GLU A 41 -7.81 6.19 25.15
N ALA A 42 -7.82 6.97 24.09
CA ALA A 42 -9.02 7.18 23.28
C ALA A 42 -9.45 5.86 22.60
N LEU A 43 -8.55 5.14 22.05
CA LEU A 43 -8.82 3.81 21.46
C LEU A 43 -9.34 2.80 22.49
N UNK A 44 -8.68 2.76 23.42
CA UNK A 44 -9.07 1.94 24.44
C UNK A 44 -10.38 2.22 24.97
N ARG A 45 -10.99 3.53 24.91
CA ARG A 45 -12.33 3.91 25.37
C ARG A 45 -13.42 3.60 24.34
N VAL A 46 -13.13 3.79 23.07
CA VAL A 46 -14.12 3.74 21.99
C VAL A 46 -14.12 2.40 21.23
N GLY A 47 -13.02 1.62 21.32
CA GLY A 47 -12.92 0.31 20.65
C GLY A 47 -13.13 0.40 19.13
N ASP A 48 -13.89 -0.54 18.60
CA ASP A 48 -14.17 -0.70 17.16
C ASP A 48 -15.00 0.45 16.54
N GLU A 49 -15.56 1.34 17.37
CA GLU A 49 -16.28 2.52 16.90
C GLU A 49 -15.35 3.73 16.67
N GLY A 50 -14.08 3.62 17.11
CA GLY A 50 -13.05 4.64 16.88
C GLY A 50 -12.39 4.47 15.49
N ARG A 51 -11.96 5.59 14.92
CA ARG A 51 -11.14 5.54 13.69
C ARG A 51 -10.00 6.55 13.81
N ILE A 52 -8.78 6.06 13.60
CA ILE A 52 -7.61 6.93 13.48
C ILE A 52 -7.65 7.63 12.13
N ILE A 53 -7.39 8.94 12.12
CA ILE A 53 -7.15 9.67 10.88
C ILE A 53 -5.70 10.20 10.86
N ALA A 54 -4.97 9.82 9.80
CA ALA A 54 -3.67 10.38 9.42
C ALA A 54 -3.88 11.28 8.19
N GLY A 55 -3.48 10.84 7.00
CA GLY A 55 -3.65 11.62 5.77
C GLY A 55 -5.09 11.86 5.32
N GLY A 56 -6.01 10.99 5.70
CA GLY A 56 -7.44 11.08 5.38
C GLY A 56 -7.80 10.83 3.92
N GLN A 57 -6.85 10.44 3.07
CA GLN A 57 -7.06 10.40 1.61
C GLN A 57 -8.01 9.27 1.16
N THR A 58 -8.18 8.24 1.96
CA THR A 58 -9.19 7.20 1.75
C THR A 58 -10.34 7.36 2.75
N LEU A 59 -10.02 7.53 4.04
CA LEU A 59 -11.03 7.56 5.10
C LEU A 59 -12.07 8.68 4.91
N VAL A 60 -11.64 9.90 4.56
CA VAL A 60 -12.57 11.04 4.41
C VAL A 60 -13.55 10.83 3.25
N PRO A 61 -13.11 10.44 2.03
CA PRO A 61 -14.04 10.04 0.98
C PRO A 61 -15.01 8.91 1.38
N MET A 62 -14.52 7.88 2.06
CA MET A 62 -15.36 6.77 2.50
C MET A 62 -16.41 7.22 3.53
N MET A 63 -16.03 8.11 4.46
CA MET A 63 -16.98 8.70 5.41
C MET A 63 -18.02 9.57 4.66
N ALA A 64 -17.60 10.36 3.67
CA ALA A 64 -18.52 11.20 2.88
C ALA A 64 -19.54 10.35 2.11
N MET A 65 -19.12 9.18 1.63
CA MET A 65 -19.98 8.20 0.95
C MET A 65 -20.78 7.31 1.93
N ARG A 66 -20.51 7.44 3.24
CA ARG A 66 -21.10 6.63 4.33
C ARG A 66 -20.78 5.13 4.24
N LEU A 67 -19.67 4.79 3.61
CA LEU A 67 -19.12 3.43 3.58
C LEU A 67 -18.44 3.08 4.90
N VAL A 68 -17.90 4.10 5.57
CA VAL A 68 -17.31 3.98 6.92
C VAL A 68 -18.00 4.98 7.83
N LYS A 69 -18.30 4.54 9.05
CA LYS A 69 -18.78 5.37 10.15
C LYS A 69 -17.76 5.31 11.28
N ALA A 70 -17.68 6.38 12.04
CA ALA A 70 -16.90 6.44 13.28
C ALA A 70 -17.76 7.16 14.31
N GLU A 71 -17.75 6.72 15.55
CA GLU A 71 -18.25 7.53 16.65
C GLU A 71 -17.24 8.59 17.03
N LEU A 72 -15.95 8.20 17.06
CA LEU A 72 -14.84 9.10 17.38
C LEU A 72 -13.79 9.03 16.28
N LEU A 73 -13.44 10.20 15.72
CA LEU A 73 -12.32 10.34 14.80
C LEU A 73 -11.11 10.88 15.59
N ILE A 74 -10.02 10.10 15.62
CA ILE A 74 -8.81 10.39 16.39
C ILE A 74 -7.71 10.87 15.44
N ASP A 75 -7.42 12.15 15.45
CA ASP A 75 -6.46 12.76 14.53
C ASP A 75 -5.04 12.72 15.12
N ILE A 76 -4.14 11.97 14.46
CA ILE A 76 -2.77 11.76 14.90
C ILE A 76 -1.75 12.67 14.19
N ASN A 77 -2.19 13.58 13.32
CA ASN A 77 -1.32 14.37 12.45
C ASN A 77 -0.37 15.30 13.21
N HIS A 78 -0.65 15.68 14.46
CA HIS A 78 0.14 16.61 15.24
C HIS A 78 1.17 15.93 16.16
N ILE A 79 1.16 14.60 16.22
CA ILE A 79 2.09 13.84 17.07
C ILE A 79 3.44 13.76 16.37
N GLN A 80 4.39 14.60 16.78
CA GLN A 80 5.69 14.73 16.12
C GLN A 80 6.48 13.42 16.10
N THR A 81 6.33 12.60 17.13
CA THR A 81 7.03 11.31 17.22
C THR A 81 6.54 10.28 16.18
N LEU A 82 5.41 10.55 15.53
CA LEU A 82 4.88 9.70 14.46
C LEU A 82 5.34 10.13 13.06
N ALA A 83 6.21 11.14 12.94
CA ALA A 83 6.75 11.59 11.65
C ALA A 83 8.27 11.47 11.63
N GLY A 84 8.81 11.17 10.45
CA GLY A 84 10.25 11.12 10.23
C GLY A 84 10.73 9.79 9.64
N ILE A 85 11.98 9.82 9.17
CA ILE A 85 12.64 8.70 8.50
C ILE A 85 14.00 8.47 9.18
N HIS A 86 14.20 7.31 9.74
CA HIS A 86 15.40 6.91 10.46
C HIS A 86 16.07 5.73 9.76
N SER A 87 17.37 5.73 9.71
CA SER A 87 18.11 4.69 9.01
C SER A 87 19.19 4.11 9.91
N SER A 88 19.29 2.79 9.94
CA SER A 88 20.42 2.04 10.45
C SER A 88 21.20 1.41 9.28
N ASN A 89 22.11 0.51 9.59
CA ASN A 89 22.78 -0.28 8.56
C ASN A 89 21.89 -1.42 8.03
N GLU A 90 20.95 -1.91 8.85
CA GLU A 90 20.13 -3.09 8.54
C GLU A 90 18.71 -2.75 8.10
N SER A 91 18.23 -1.56 8.45
CA SER A 91 16.85 -1.19 8.19
C SER A 91 16.66 0.31 8.03
N LEU A 92 15.61 0.66 7.31
CA LEU A 92 15.11 2.01 7.19
C LEU A 92 13.70 2.04 7.79
N SER A 93 13.54 2.89 8.79
CA SER A 93 12.32 3.03 9.56
C SER A 93 11.59 4.30 9.12
N ILE A 94 10.32 4.17 8.79
CA ILE A 94 9.46 5.29 8.38
C ILE A 94 8.31 5.36 9.39
N ARG A 95 8.22 6.50 10.11
CA ARG A 95 7.16 6.74 11.07
C ARG A 95 5.81 6.91 10.36
N ALA A 96 4.73 6.49 11.02
CA ALA A 96 3.40 6.31 10.43
C ALA A 96 2.82 7.56 9.75
N CYS A 97 3.04 8.75 10.33
CA CYS A 97 2.52 10.02 9.81
C CYS A 97 3.46 10.70 8.79
N THR A 98 4.61 10.08 8.45
CA THR A 98 5.50 10.60 7.40
C THR A 98 4.72 10.73 6.10
N ARG A 99 4.73 11.92 5.51
CA ARG A 99 4.00 12.19 4.26
C ARG A 99 4.63 11.40 3.11
N GLN A 100 3.78 10.90 2.22
CA GLN A 100 4.23 10.20 1.02
C GLN A 100 5.13 11.09 0.15
N ALA A 101 4.83 12.40 0.09
CA ALA A 101 5.66 13.37 -0.63
C ALA A 101 7.05 13.53 0.02
N GLU A 102 7.10 13.55 1.35
CA GLU A 102 8.36 13.60 2.10
C GLU A 102 9.18 12.31 1.88
N ALA A 103 8.51 11.17 1.94
CA ALA A 103 9.15 9.87 1.69
C ALA A 103 9.72 9.80 0.26
N ALA A 104 8.95 10.26 -0.73
CA ALA A 104 9.39 10.28 -2.14
C ALA A 104 10.59 11.19 -2.39
N ALA A 105 10.75 12.26 -1.61
CA ALA A 105 11.86 13.20 -1.73
C ALA A 105 13.07 12.83 -0.85
N SER A 106 12.98 11.76 -0.07
CA SER A 106 13.98 11.40 0.92
C SER A 106 15.21 10.76 0.27
N GLU A 107 16.37 11.39 0.39
CA GLU A 107 17.63 10.80 -0.06
C GLU A 107 17.93 9.45 0.60
N LYS A 108 17.50 9.26 1.86
CA LYS A 108 17.67 7.99 2.56
C LYS A 108 16.89 6.87 1.86
N ILE A 109 15.66 7.16 1.44
CA ILE A 109 14.81 6.19 0.73
C ILE A 109 15.38 5.94 -0.67
N ILE A 110 15.71 7.01 -1.40
CA ILE A 110 16.26 6.90 -2.77
C ILE A 110 17.53 6.01 -2.78
N LYS A 111 18.41 6.20 -1.80
CA LYS A 111 19.69 5.46 -1.75
C LYS A 111 19.57 4.05 -1.18
N LYS A 112 18.70 3.84 -0.18
CA LYS A 112 18.68 2.58 0.59
C LYS A 112 17.49 1.68 0.30
N LEU A 113 16.41 2.23 -0.24
CA LEU A 113 15.19 1.50 -0.60
C LEU A 113 14.71 1.94 -1.99
N PRO A 114 15.53 1.77 -3.03
CA PRO A 114 15.16 2.25 -4.37
C PRO A 114 13.81 1.70 -4.85
N LEU A 115 13.47 0.47 -4.49
CA LEU A 115 12.15 -0.10 -4.82
C LEU A 115 11.00 0.75 -4.26
N LEU A 116 11.11 1.22 -3.03
CA LEU A 116 10.08 2.08 -2.44
C LEU A 116 10.07 3.46 -3.13
N ALA A 117 11.23 3.99 -3.43
CA ALA A 117 11.32 5.25 -4.17
C ALA A 117 10.63 5.17 -5.55
N UNK A 118 10.86 3.99 -6.28
CA UNK A 118 10.31 3.71 -7.42
C UNK A 118 8.95 3.67 -7.36
N ALA A 119 8.19 3.02 -6.35
CA ALA A 119 6.77 2.85 -6.12
C ALA A 119 6.07 4.18 -5.74
N LEU A 120 6.69 4.98 -4.89
CA LEU A 120 6.14 6.28 -4.46
C LEU A 120 5.88 7.27 -5.62
N UNK A 121 6.52 6.98 -6.62
CA UNK A 121 6.36 7.69 -7.71
C UNK A 121 5.16 7.48 -8.36
N HIS A 122 4.46 6.35 -8.19
CA HIS A 122 3.17 5.93 -8.75
C HIS A 122 1.98 6.33 -7.87
N VAL A 123 2.16 6.49 -6.57
CA VAL A 123 1.09 6.78 -5.61
C VAL A 123 0.33 8.05 -5.98
N GLY A 124 -0.83 7.90 -6.58
CA GLY A 124 -1.79 8.98 -6.82
C GLY A 124 -1.19 10.27 -7.38
N HIS A 125 -1.87 11.37 -7.15
CA HIS A 125 -1.42 12.71 -7.56
C HIS A 125 -0.58 13.38 -6.45
N THR A 126 0.10 14.47 -6.79
CA THR A 126 0.88 15.29 -5.85
C THR A 126 0.05 15.71 -4.63
N GLN A 127 -1.21 16.10 -4.86
CA GLN A 127 -2.13 16.48 -3.79
C GLN A 127 -2.37 15.33 -2.80
N THR A 128 -2.52 14.11 -3.33
CA THR A 128 -2.68 12.90 -2.52
C THR A 128 -1.43 12.66 -1.67
N ARG A 129 -0.24 12.70 -2.29
CA ARG A 129 1.03 12.44 -1.58
C ARG A 129 1.36 13.51 -0.54
N ASN A 130 0.93 14.76 -0.75
CA ASN A 130 1.13 15.84 0.24
C ASN A 130 0.32 15.64 1.52
N ARG A 131 -0.76 14.88 1.46
CA ARG A 131 -1.62 14.58 2.62
C ARG A 131 -1.46 13.13 3.09
N GLY A 132 -1.40 12.20 2.16
CA GLY A 132 -1.26 10.77 2.43
C GLY A 132 0.02 10.47 3.22
N THR A 133 -0.05 9.43 4.06
CA THR A 133 1.08 9.01 4.90
C THR A 133 1.46 7.57 4.58
N VAL A 134 2.71 7.21 4.89
CA VAL A 134 3.20 5.84 4.70
C VAL A 134 2.41 4.87 5.59
N GLY A 135 2.30 5.18 6.89
CA GLY A 135 1.53 4.33 7.81
C GLY A 135 0.06 4.25 7.46
N GLY A 136 -0.54 5.37 6.97
CA GLY A 136 -1.94 5.36 6.53
C GLY A 136 -2.19 4.43 5.36
N SER A 137 -1.27 4.36 4.38
CA SER A 137 -1.37 3.41 3.26
C SER A 137 -1.28 1.96 3.75
N ILE A 138 -0.35 1.68 4.66
CA ILE A 138 -0.19 0.33 5.27
C ILE A 138 -1.46 -0.05 6.05
N ALA A 139 -1.95 0.83 6.94
CA ALA A 139 -3.13 0.54 7.76
C ALA A 139 -4.42 0.41 6.92
N ASN A 140 -4.50 1.13 5.79
CA ASN A 140 -5.64 1.03 4.87
C ASN A 140 -5.65 -0.29 4.09
N ALA A 141 -4.48 -0.91 3.89
CA ALA A 141 -4.34 -2.24 3.29
C ALA A 141 -5.07 -2.42 1.95
N ASP A 142 -5.06 -1.40 1.08
CA ASP A 142 -5.63 -1.57 -0.26
C ASP A 142 -4.76 -2.57 -1.04
N PRO A 143 -5.34 -3.64 -1.62
CA PRO A 143 -4.59 -4.65 -2.36
C PRO A 143 -3.81 -4.13 -3.57
N SER A 144 -4.21 -2.97 -4.08
CA SER A 144 -3.56 -2.34 -5.26
C SER A 144 -2.56 -1.26 -4.87
N ALA A 145 -2.45 -0.92 -3.57
CA ALA A 145 -1.62 0.19 -3.13
C ALA A 145 -0.13 -0.16 -3.17
N GLU A 146 0.66 0.74 -3.69
CA GLU A 146 2.08 0.58 -4.00
C GLU A 146 2.92 0.32 -2.74
N ILE A 147 2.65 1.06 -1.64
CA ILE A 147 3.43 0.93 -0.40
C ILE A 147 3.22 -0.44 0.26
N PRO A 148 1.98 -0.94 0.42
CA PRO A 148 1.75 -2.33 0.87
C PRO A 148 2.42 -3.39 -0.01
N ILE A 149 2.42 -3.22 -1.34
CA ILE A 149 3.08 -4.17 -2.26
C ILE A 149 4.59 -4.21 -1.99
N VAL A 150 5.23 -3.04 -1.85
CA VAL A 150 6.67 -2.96 -1.52
C VAL A 150 6.94 -3.52 -0.12
N ALA A 151 6.10 -3.21 0.86
CA ALA A 151 6.23 -3.75 2.22
C ALA A 151 6.18 -5.30 2.20
N ARG A 152 5.28 -5.85 1.39
CA ARG A 152 5.14 -7.30 1.21
C ARG A 152 6.34 -7.90 0.48
N CYS A 153 6.83 -7.21 -0.56
CA CYS A 153 7.99 -7.64 -1.36
C CYS A 153 9.25 -7.73 -0.50
N LEU A 154 9.50 -6.70 0.32
CA LEU A 154 10.71 -6.58 1.11
C LEU A 154 10.62 -7.19 2.52
N ASP A 155 9.50 -7.82 2.89
CA ASP A 155 9.25 -8.40 4.21
C ASP A 155 9.38 -7.34 5.33
N ALA A 156 8.78 -6.17 5.11
CA ALA A 156 8.76 -5.10 6.10
C ALA A 156 8.09 -5.54 7.40
N LYS A 157 8.46 -4.90 8.50
CA LYS A 157 7.83 -5.11 9.81
C LYS A 157 7.01 -3.88 10.16
N ILE A 158 5.77 -4.10 10.52
CA ILE A 158 4.81 -3.08 10.94
C ILE A 158 4.82 -3.04 12.48
N VAL A 159 5.02 -1.86 13.05
CA VAL A 159 5.06 -1.67 14.50
C VAL A 159 3.70 -1.19 14.96
N ALA A 160 3.04 -1.97 15.79
CA ALA A 160 1.74 -1.68 16.39
C ALA A 160 1.91 -1.47 17.89
N LEU A 161 1.42 -0.35 18.39
CA LEU A 161 1.50 0.02 19.80
C LEU A 161 0.12 0.03 20.42
N LYS A 162 -0.02 -0.59 21.59
CA LYS A 162 -1.20 -0.47 22.46
C LYS A 162 -0.75 -0.12 23.88
N LYS A 163 -1.71 0.14 24.77
CA LYS A 163 -1.44 0.57 26.14
C LYS A 163 -0.46 -0.35 26.90
N ASP A 164 -0.57 -1.66 26.65
CA ASP A 164 0.19 -2.67 27.37
C ASP A 164 1.52 -3.05 26.69
N GLY A 165 1.87 -2.42 25.60
CA GLY A 165 3.12 -2.68 24.90
C GLY A 165 3.08 -2.58 23.40
N GLU A 166 4.21 -2.86 22.81
CA GLU A 166 4.45 -2.78 21.37
C GLU A 166 4.67 -4.18 20.80
N ARG A 167 4.21 -4.42 19.59
CA ARG A 167 4.54 -5.64 18.85
C ARG A 167 4.93 -5.32 17.40
N GLN A 168 5.76 -6.18 16.84
CA GLN A 168 6.13 -6.11 15.42
C GLN A 168 5.43 -7.24 14.67
N ILE A 169 4.82 -6.87 13.55
CA ILE A 169 4.07 -7.82 12.70
C ILE A 169 4.76 -7.82 11.33
N CYS A 170 5.20 -8.98 10.86
CA CYS A 170 5.76 -9.10 9.51
C CYS A 170 4.67 -8.79 8.46
N ALA A 171 5.03 -8.10 7.38
CA ALA A 171 4.11 -7.78 6.29
C ALA A 171 3.41 -9.02 5.72
N GLY A 172 4.08 -10.18 5.79
CA GLY A 172 3.51 -11.47 5.39
C GLY A 172 2.28 -11.89 6.18
N ASN A 173 2.17 -11.43 7.43
CA ASN A 173 1.09 -11.76 8.36
C ASN A 173 0.21 -10.55 8.69
N PHE A 174 0.44 -9.41 8.03
CA PHE A 174 -0.23 -8.16 8.38
C PHE A 174 -1.50 -7.92 7.55
N PHE A 175 -1.45 -8.20 6.24
CA PHE A 175 -2.53 -7.89 5.29
C PHE A 175 -3.42 -9.12 5.08
N TYR A 176 -4.68 -9.06 5.46
CA TYR A 176 -5.65 -10.15 5.26
C TYR A 176 -6.48 -9.93 3.98
N SER A 177 -7.04 -8.74 3.84
CA SER A 177 -7.81 -8.34 2.66
C SER A 177 -7.92 -6.81 2.61
N ALA A 178 -8.66 -6.29 1.66
CA ALA A 178 -8.91 -4.84 1.55
C ALA A 178 -9.46 -4.28 2.88
N MET A 179 -8.73 -3.34 3.47
CA MET A 179 -9.06 -2.67 4.74
C MET A 179 -9.13 -3.63 5.95
N ASP A 180 -8.52 -4.82 5.81
CA ASP A 180 -8.51 -5.83 6.87
C ASP A 180 -7.07 -6.24 7.15
N THR A 181 -6.63 -6.02 8.39
CA THR A 181 -5.24 -6.22 8.80
C THR A 181 -5.16 -6.89 10.16
N ALA A 182 -3.95 -7.23 10.56
CA ALA A 182 -3.66 -7.79 11.89
C ALA A 182 -3.69 -6.74 13.02
N LEU A 183 -3.99 -5.46 12.74
CA LEU A 183 -4.15 -4.44 13.79
C LEU A 183 -5.41 -4.72 14.62
N GLU A 184 -5.26 -4.64 15.93
CA GLU A 184 -6.39 -4.66 16.86
C GLU A 184 -7.03 -3.26 16.96
N ASP A 185 -8.31 -3.18 17.30
CA ASP A 185 -9.03 -1.89 17.41
C ASP A 185 -8.42 -0.92 18.44
N THR A 186 -7.62 -1.46 19.36
CA THR A 186 -6.93 -0.67 20.41
C THR A 186 -5.47 -0.38 20.08
N GLU A 187 -5.02 -0.71 18.87
CA GLU A 187 -3.65 -0.49 18.43
C GLU A 187 -3.52 0.71 17.51
N CYS A 188 -2.39 1.39 17.63
CA CYS A 188 -1.97 2.44 16.70
C CYS A 188 -0.72 1.96 15.96
N LEU A 189 -0.77 1.96 14.63
CA LEU A 189 0.42 1.75 13.80
C LEU A 189 1.34 2.95 13.97
N THR A 190 2.58 2.72 14.43
CA THR A 190 3.51 3.82 14.74
C THR A 190 4.65 3.92 13.73
N GLU A 191 5.03 2.79 13.08
CA GLU A 191 6.24 2.74 12.28
C GLU A 191 6.20 1.54 11.33
N VAL A 192 6.92 1.68 10.22
CA VAL A 192 7.17 0.57 9.28
C VAL A 192 8.66 0.47 9.06
N UNK A 193 9.42 -0.62 9.28
CA UNK A 193 10.66 -0.93 9.23
C UNK A 193 10.96 -1.69 8.07
N PHE A 194 11.47 -1.19 7.09
CA PHE A 194 11.88 -1.92 5.87
C PHE A 194 13.31 -2.45 6.03
N PRO A 195 13.57 -3.73 5.82
CA PRO A 195 14.95 -4.22 5.83
C PRO A 195 15.72 -3.69 4.62
N ILE A 196 16.99 -3.34 4.83
CA ILE A 196 17.92 -2.98 3.76
C ILE A 196 18.65 -4.25 3.35
N TRP A 197 18.64 -4.57 2.06
CA TRP A 197 19.39 -5.71 1.55
C TRP A 197 20.88 -5.39 1.58
N SER A 198 21.66 -6.29 2.15
CA SER A 198 23.11 -6.14 2.39
C SER A 198 23.96 -6.75 1.28
N GLU A 199 23.33 -7.32 0.27
CA GLU A 199 24.01 -7.94 -0.87
C GLU A 199 24.79 -6.88 -1.67
N GLU A 200 25.86 -7.31 -2.28
CA GLU A 200 26.85 -6.45 -2.95
C GLU A 200 26.28 -5.66 -4.11
N VAL A 201 25.37 -6.29 -4.86
CA VAL A 201 24.75 -5.66 -6.04
C VAL A 201 23.24 -5.92 -5.96
N VAL A 202 22.45 -4.84 -5.87
CA VAL A 202 20.98 -4.91 -5.77
C VAL A 202 20.36 -4.06 -6.88
N GLY A 203 19.31 -4.59 -7.51
CA GLY A 203 18.52 -3.83 -8.49
C GLY A 203 17.05 -4.01 -8.21
N SER A 204 16.25 -3.04 -8.60
CA SER A 204 14.81 -2.93 -8.28
C SER A 204 14.00 -2.63 -9.54
N GLY A 205 12.73 -3.05 -9.54
CA GLY A 205 11.79 -2.69 -10.58
C GLY A 205 10.39 -2.57 -10.01
N PHE A 206 9.67 -1.55 -10.44
CA PHE A 206 8.26 -1.38 -10.08
C PHE A 206 7.48 -0.88 -11.28
N HIS A 207 6.37 -1.55 -11.55
CA HIS A 207 5.48 -1.12 -12.63
C HIS A 207 4.04 -1.48 -12.32
N GLU A 208 3.12 -0.65 -12.82
CA GLU A 208 1.68 -0.90 -12.68
C GLU A 208 0.93 -0.60 -13.97
N VAL A 209 -0.24 -1.20 -14.08
CA VAL A 209 -1.21 -0.90 -15.13
C VAL A 209 -2.49 -0.42 -14.47
N SER A 210 -2.94 0.76 -14.84
CA SER A 210 -4.17 1.39 -14.37
C SER A 210 -4.97 1.92 -15.57
N ILE A 211 -6.21 2.31 -15.33
CA ILE A 211 -7.07 2.86 -16.39
C ILE A 211 -6.57 4.25 -16.80
N ARG A 212 -6.13 5.04 -15.83
CA ARG A 212 -5.59 6.40 -16.03
C ARG A 212 -4.34 6.57 -15.18
N ASN A 213 -3.47 7.48 -15.57
CA ASN A 213 -2.30 7.80 -14.77
C ASN A 213 -2.72 8.25 -13.36
N SER A 214 -2.06 7.73 -12.34
CA SER A 214 -2.33 8.00 -10.92
C SER A 214 -3.70 7.50 -10.43
N ASP A 215 -4.30 6.54 -11.13
CA ASP A 215 -5.51 5.83 -10.71
C ASP A 215 -5.09 4.56 -9.96
N TYR A 216 -6.03 3.92 -9.27
CA TYR A 216 -5.79 2.60 -8.65
C TYR A 216 -5.31 1.60 -9.69
N ALA A 217 -4.28 0.84 -9.34
CA ALA A 217 -3.74 -0.16 -10.24
C ALA A 217 -4.71 -1.33 -10.43
N LEU A 218 -4.89 -1.75 -11.67
CA LEU A 218 -5.52 -3.06 -11.95
C LEU A 218 -4.58 -4.18 -11.57
N VAL A 219 -3.29 -4.01 -11.87
CA VAL A 219 -2.20 -4.92 -11.49
C VAL A 219 -0.96 -4.07 -11.24
N ALA A 220 -0.29 -4.28 -10.13
CA ALA A 220 1.01 -3.67 -9.85
C ALA A 220 2.01 -4.75 -9.42
N VAL A 221 3.27 -4.59 -9.78
CA VAL A 221 4.33 -5.55 -9.44
C VAL A 221 5.56 -4.80 -8.93
N ALA A 222 6.09 -5.29 -7.82
CA ALA A 222 7.36 -4.89 -7.24
C ALA A 222 8.34 -6.06 -7.34
N ALA A 223 9.58 -5.79 -7.75
CA ALA A 223 10.65 -6.81 -7.79
C ALA A 223 11.95 -6.23 -7.27
N GLN A 224 12.69 -7.03 -6.51
CA GLN A 224 14.06 -6.70 -6.13
C GLN A 224 14.93 -7.94 -6.33
N LEU A 225 16.08 -7.74 -6.94
CA LEU A 225 17.06 -8.79 -7.25
C LEU A 225 18.40 -8.41 -6.65
N ALA A 226 19.14 -9.41 -6.18
CA ALA A 226 20.52 -9.23 -5.77
C ALA A 226 21.39 -10.29 -6.44
N THR A 227 22.64 -9.90 -6.76
CA THR A 227 23.63 -10.84 -7.33
C THR A 227 24.95 -10.72 -6.57
N ASP A 228 25.76 -11.78 -6.70
CA ASP A 228 27.19 -11.70 -6.43
C ASP A 228 27.91 -10.96 -7.58
N PHE A 229 29.18 -10.66 -7.43
CA PHE A 229 30.01 -10.04 -8.48
C PHE A 229 30.12 -10.90 -9.75
N GLY A 230 29.86 -12.20 -9.66
CA GLY A 230 29.83 -13.12 -10.80
C GLY A 230 28.52 -13.03 -11.62
N GLY A 231 27.53 -12.30 -11.15
CA GLY A 231 26.22 -12.18 -11.80
C GLY A 231 25.24 -13.28 -11.48
N LYS A 232 25.53 -14.07 -10.45
CA LYS A 232 24.64 -15.14 -9.99
C LYS A 232 23.63 -14.55 -8.98
N CYS A 233 22.36 -14.83 -9.15
CA CYS A 233 21.31 -14.36 -8.24
C CYS A 233 21.54 -14.92 -6.83
N THR A 234 21.67 -14.05 -5.85
CA THR A 234 21.83 -14.42 -4.43
C THR A 234 20.53 -14.26 -3.65
N ARG A 235 19.65 -13.35 -4.11
CA ARG A 235 18.35 -13.12 -3.49
C ARG A 235 17.39 -12.54 -4.52
N ALA A 236 16.12 -12.88 -4.43
CA ALA A 236 15.08 -12.36 -5.31
C ALA A 236 13.78 -12.22 -4.52
N ALA A 237 13.03 -11.19 -4.81
CA ALA A 237 11.69 -11.01 -4.26
C ALA A 237 10.78 -10.42 -5.34
N VAL A 238 9.57 -10.96 -5.45
CA VAL A 238 8.52 -10.43 -6.34
C VAL A 238 7.21 -10.41 -5.57
N ALA A 239 6.53 -9.26 -5.57
CA ALA A 239 5.20 -9.14 -5.01
C ALA A 239 4.24 -8.52 -6.03
N VAL A 240 2.99 -8.97 -5.99
CA VAL A 240 1.94 -8.56 -6.93
C VAL A 240 0.76 -8.00 -6.15
N GLY A 241 0.25 -6.85 -6.58
CA GLY A 241 -0.97 -6.23 -6.07
C GLY A 241 -2.08 -6.23 -7.12
N GLY A 242 -3.33 -6.13 -6.66
CA GLY A 242 -4.51 -6.11 -7.51
C GLY A 242 -4.93 -7.49 -8.06
N CYS A 243 -4.25 -8.56 -7.63
CA CYS A 243 -4.50 -9.91 -8.14
C CYS A 243 -4.85 -10.95 -7.06
N ALA A 244 -5.19 -10.46 -5.85
CA ALA A 244 -5.58 -11.28 -4.70
C ALA A 244 -6.25 -10.35 -3.68
N PRO A 245 -6.88 -10.88 -2.62
CA PRO A 245 -7.49 -10.03 -1.58
C PRO A 245 -6.50 -9.08 -0.89
N ALA A 246 -5.21 -9.39 -0.89
CA ALA A 246 -4.12 -8.54 -0.40
C ALA A 246 -2.91 -8.67 -1.33
N ALA A 247 -1.91 -7.81 -1.17
CA ALA A 247 -0.64 -7.94 -1.90
C ALA A 247 0.04 -9.28 -1.59
N VAL A 248 0.48 -10.00 -2.61
CA VAL A 248 1.02 -11.37 -2.51
C VAL A 248 2.49 -11.39 -2.94
N LYS A 249 3.34 -11.90 -2.07
CA LYS A 249 4.74 -12.21 -2.42
C LYS A 249 4.81 -13.64 -2.98
N ILE A 250 5.51 -13.83 -4.07
CA ILE A 250 5.58 -15.12 -4.78
C ILE A 250 6.93 -15.80 -4.49
N ASP A 251 6.98 -16.54 -3.39
CA ASP A 251 8.21 -17.20 -2.92
C ASP A 251 8.78 -18.23 -3.93
N ALA A 252 7.95 -18.76 -4.79
CA ALA A 252 8.38 -19.67 -5.86
C ALA A 252 9.37 -18.99 -6.82
N VAL A 253 9.23 -17.68 -7.04
CA VAL A 253 10.15 -16.91 -7.90
C VAL A 253 11.54 -16.84 -7.29
N GLU A 254 11.65 -16.57 -5.99
CA GLU A 254 12.95 -16.57 -5.31
C GLU A 254 13.64 -17.92 -5.47
N LYS A 255 12.92 -19.01 -5.18
CA LYS A 255 13.44 -20.37 -5.31
C LYS A 255 13.88 -20.71 -6.73
N ALA A 256 13.21 -20.17 -7.73
CA ALA A 256 13.53 -20.41 -9.15
C ALA A 256 14.75 -19.62 -9.61
N LEU A 257 15.00 -18.44 -9.05
CA LEU A 257 16.06 -17.53 -9.51
C LEU A 257 17.39 -17.69 -8.74
N VAL A 258 17.32 -17.93 -7.44
CA VAL A 258 18.54 -18.00 -6.59
C VAL A 258 19.45 -19.12 -7.07
N GLY A 259 20.74 -18.80 -7.19
CA GLY A 259 21.79 -19.69 -7.68
C GLY A 259 21.96 -19.70 -9.20
N LYS A 260 21.10 -19.01 -9.95
CA LYS A 260 21.12 -18.97 -11.43
C LYS A 260 21.55 -17.57 -11.95
N PRO A 261 22.08 -17.47 -13.17
CA PRO A 261 22.23 -16.18 -13.84
C PRO A 261 20.86 -15.57 -14.13
N LEU A 262 20.79 -14.22 -14.14
CA LEU A 262 19.57 -13.47 -14.47
C LEU A 262 19.31 -13.50 -15.99
N SER A 263 18.98 -14.68 -16.51
CA SER A 263 18.78 -14.90 -17.95
C SER A 263 17.30 -14.76 -18.35
N ASP A 264 17.07 -14.57 -19.64
CA ASP A 264 15.71 -14.51 -20.18
C ASP A 264 14.93 -15.81 -19.93
N ALA A 265 15.61 -16.96 -19.97
CA ALA A 265 14.98 -18.26 -19.67
C ALA A 265 14.53 -18.32 -18.19
N ALA A 266 15.37 -17.86 -17.27
CA ALA A 266 15.02 -17.81 -15.84
C ALA A 266 13.83 -16.85 -15.59
N PHE A 267 13.79 -15.72 -16.29
CA PHE A 267 12.68 -14.76 -16.18
C PHE A 267 11.38 -15.32 -16.76
N ASN A 268 11.44 -16.06 -17.86
CA ASN A 268 10.25 -16.73 -18.43
C ASN A 268 9.68 -17.77 -17.44
N GLU A 269 10.55 -18.54 -16.78
CA GLU A 269 10.16 -19.46 -15.70
C GLU A 269 9.48 -18.69 -14.55
N ALA A 270 10.10 -17.61 -14.07
CA ALA A 270 9.53 -16.77 -13.01
C ALA A 270 8.15 -16.23 -13.38
N CYS A 271 7.96 -15.72 -14.61
CA CYS A 271 6.66 -15.22 -15.08
C CYS A 271 5.59 -16.31 -15.04
N GLY A 272 5.93 -17.52 -15.46
CA GLY A 272 5.03 -18.68 -15.39
C GLY A 272 4.58 -18.97 -13.95
N LEU A 273 5.54 -18.99 -13.02
CA LEU A 273 5.27 -19.23 -11.60
C LEU A 273 4.34 -18.16 -10.99
N VAL A 274 4.52 -16.90 -11.38
CA VAL A 274 3.64 -15.83 -10.91
C VAL A 274 2.20 -16.05 -11.43
N VAL A 275 2.04 -16.29 -12.72
CA VAL A 275 0.72 -16.49 -13.33
C VAL A 275 0.00 -17.71 -12.70
N GLU A 276 0.74 -18.76 -12.41
CA GLU A 276 0.21 -19.96 -11.75
C GLU A 276 -0.23 -19.69 -10.31
N ALA A 277 0.53 -18.89 -9.57
CA ALA A 277 0.27 -18.60 -8.15
C ALA A 277 -0.90 -17.64 -7.92
N LEU A 278 -1.29 -16.85 -8.93
CA LEU A 278 -2.33 -15.82 -8.77
C LEU A 278 -3.73 -16.38 -9.02
N ASP A 279 -4.70 -15.92 -8.25
CA ASP A 279 -6.11 -16.25 -8.44
C ASP A 279 -7.01 -15.03 -8.21
N PRO A 280 -6.93 -14.04 -9.13
CA PRO A 280 -7.70 -12.80 -8.98
C PRO A 280 -9.18 -13.01 -9.30
N ASP A 281 -10.00 -12.15 -8.69
CA ASP A 281 -11.42 -12.04 -9.03
C ASP A 281 -11.64 -11.24 -10.33
N THR A 282 -12.78 -11.51 -10.99
CA THR A 282 -13.32 -10.65 -12.04
C THR A 282 -14.21 -9.58 -11.41
N ASP A 283 -13.98 -8.32 -11.76
CA ASP A 283 -14.79 -7.20 -11.28
C ASP A 283 -15.22 -6.27 -12.43
N VAL A 284 -15.77 -5.11 -12.09
CA VAL A 284 -16.25 -4.13 -13.10
C VAL A 284 -15.12 -3.48 -13.90
N HIS A 285 -13.87 -3.62 -13.43
CA HIS A 285 -12.71 -2.95 -14.03
C HIS A 285 -11.91 -3.91 -14.93
N ALA A 286 -11.79 -5.18 -14.55
CA ALA A 286 -10.97 -6.14 -15.28
C ALA A 286 -11.39 -7.58 -14.98
N THR A 287 -11.24 -8.47 -15.98
CA THR A 287 -11.45 -9.91 -15.77
C THR A 287 -10.23 -10.54 -15.07
N ALA A 288 -10.46 -11.63 -14.36
CA ALA A 288 -9.41 -12.47 -13.77
C ALA A 288 -8.32 -12.84 -14.79
N GLU A 289 -8.77 -13.26 -15.98
CA GLU A 289 -7.87 -13.65 -17.09
C GLU A 289 -6.98 -12.48 -17.54
N TYR A 290 -7.57 -11.28 -17.65
CA TYR A 290 -6.82 -10.07 -18.00
C TYR A 290 -5.75 -9.78 -16.93
N ARG A 291 -6.14 -9.81 -15.64
CA ARG A 291 -5.21 -9.55 -14.53
C ARG A 291 -4.03 -10.52 -14.53
N LYS A 292 -4.29 -11.83 -14.70
CA LYS A 292 -3.23 -12.87 -14.78
C LYS A 292 -2.28 -12.61 -15.96
N ARG A 293 -2.84 -12.34 -17.14
CA ARG A 293 -2.04 -12.08 -18.35
C ARG A 293 -1.16 -10.84 -18.20
N VAL A 294 -1.72 -9.75 -17.63
CA VAL A 294 -1.00 -8.51 -17.41
C VAL A 294 0.08 -8.69 -16.32
N ALA A 295 -0.23 -9.40 -15.24
CA ALA A 295 0.74 -9.69 -14.18
C ALA A 295 1.99 -10.38 -14.75
N GLY A 296 1.82 -11.41 -15.56
CA GLY A 296 2.96 -12.10 -16.19
C GLY A 296 3.83 -11.18 -17.04
N ARG A 297 3.22 -10.25 -17.77
CA ARG A 297 3.95 -9.28 -18.60
C ARG A 297 4.68 -8.23 -17.75
N ILE A 298 4.03 -7.73 -16.70
CA ILE A 298 4.65 -6.73 -15.81
C ILE A 298 5.80 -7.38 -15.02
N VAL A 299 5.63 -8.61 -14.54
CA VAL A 299 6.72 -9.35 -13.86
C VAL A 299 7.95 -9.41 -14.76
N ARG A 300 7.78 -9.77 -16.03
CA ARG A 300 8.89 -9.79 -16.99
C ARG A 300 9.60 -8.45 -17.05
N ARG A 301 8.83 -7.37 -17.18
CA ARG A 301 9.34 -6.00 -17.29
C ARG A 301 10.11 -5.58 -16.02
N VAL A 302 9.53 -5.76 -14.83
CA VAL A 302 10.19 -5.33 -13.59
C VAL A 302 11.45 -6.15 -13.29
N LEU A 303 11.49 -7.42 -13.69
CA LEU A 303 12.69 -8.25 -13.57
C LEU A 303 13.79 -7.75 -14.53
N GLU A 304 13.43 -7.32 -15.74
CA GLU A 304 14.36 -6.74 -16.70
C GLU A 304 14.89 -5.38 -16.22
N GLU A 305 14.02 -4.54 -15.63
CA GLU A 305 14.40 -3.27 -15.02
C GLU A 305 15.40 -3.50 -13.87
N ALA A 306 15.07 -4.41 -12.95
CA ALA A 306 15.95 -4.77 -11.83
C ALA A 306 17.29 -5.34 -12.32
N ARG A 307 17.27 -6.19 -13.36
CA ARG A 307 18.51 -6.71 -13.97
C ARG A 307 19.37 -5.60 -14.57
N ALA A 308 18.76 -4.62 -15.21
CA ALA A 308 19.50 -3.49 -15.78
C ALA A 308 20.23 -2.70 -14.68
N GLU A 309 19.58 -2.42 -13.57
CA GLU A 309 20.21 -1.75 -12.41
C GLU A 309 21.37 -2.59 -11.85
N VAL A 310 21.19 -3.91 -11.74
CA VAL A 310 22.27 -4.85 -11.32
C VAL A 310 23.49 -4.70 -12.25
N TYR A 311 23.27 -4.66 -13.56
CA TYR A 311 24.37 -4.56 -14.52
C TYR A 311 25.05 -3.18 -14.48
N GLU A 312 24.30 -2.11 -14.28
CA GLU A 312 24.86 -0.76 -14.12
C GLU A 312 25.74 -0.69 -12.87
N ALA A 313 25.22 -1.12 -11.72
CA ALA A 313 25.96 -1.11 -10.45
C ALA A 313 27.25 -1.97 -10.47
N ARG A 314 27.29 -3.01 -11.29
CA ARG A 314 28.50 -3.85 -11.43
C ARG A 314 29.60 -3.18 -12.26
N ASN A 315 29.22 -2.21 -13.08
CA ASN A 315 30.18 -1.53 -13.98
C ASN A 315 30.71 -0.20 -13.37
N GLU A 316 30.18 0.22 -12.23
CA GLU A 316 30.67 1.36 -11.44
C GLU A 316 31.76 0.97 -10.45
#